data_bb9fba6d3b6cad4d734820298ede3ab0
#
_entry.id   bb9fba6d3b6cad4d734820298ede3ab0
#
_cell.length_a   1.000
_cell.length_b   1.000
_cell.length_c   1.000
_cell.angle_alpha   90.00
_cell.angle_beta   90.00
_cell.angle_gamma   90.00
#
_symmetry.space_group_name_H-M   'P 1'
#
loop_
_entity.id
_entity.type
_entity.pdbx_description
1 polymer ?
#
loop_
_entity_poly.entity_id
_entity_poly.type
_entity_poly.pdbx_seq_one_letter_code
_entity_poly.pdbx_strand_id
1 'polypeptide(L)'
;MKRTIFLAALLALALVSACQSREQQYVGKAVRLMDKYGLFAEGPSWEQTRAAALEAKPATMDEAYEITRTALKVAGGKHSFLWTVDSQNKSAVEDAGTEPSVTRLEGDVLHIVIPAFSGQSTDENRRYIHTVLDKLPEAAAGVVIDLRGNTGGNMYPMIAAVHRFLPDDVILKFKGRRFTTQVSRSFVLRTVGIEAQPAIDCPVALLTDSLTASSGEALLLCFRGLDNVRSFGAPTAGYASANSPHPMPDGSQLVLTQSCDQARTGEVFCDDPIAPDEPTDQPLEAALAWLRSR
;
A
#
# COMPACT_ATOMS: atom_id res chain seq x y z
N MET A 1 -55.91 -2.12 1.11
CA MET A 1 -55.11 -1.59 2.24
C MET A 1 -53.59 -1.87 2.14
N LYS A 2 -53.11 -3.11 1.84
CA LYS A 2 -51.65 -3.40 1.80
C LYS A 2 -50.86 -2.67 0.69
N ARG A 3 -51.47 -2.39 -0.49
CA ARG A 3 -50.85 -1.66 -1.59
C ARG A 3 -50.68 -0.16 -1.34
N THR A 4 -51.61 0.47 -0.61
CA THR A 4 -51.57 1.90 -0.27
C THR A 4 -50.49 2.22 0.79
N ILE A 5 -50.25 1.28 1.73
CA ILE A 5 -49.21 1.41 2.75
C ILE A 5 -47.80 1.29 2.12
N PHE A 6 -47.65 0.40 1.11
CA PHE A 6 -46.36 0.26 0.39
C PHE A 6 -46.00 1.50 -0.46
N LEU A 7 -46.99 2.13 -1.11
CA LEU A 7 -46.77 3.36 -1.87
C LEU A 7 -46.45 4.55 -0.95
N ALA A 8 -47.11 4.64 0.21
CA ALA A 8 -46.84 5.70 1.18
C ALA A 8 -45.44 5.57 1.82
N ALA A 9 -44.96 4.34 2.08
CA ALA A 9 -43.63 4.07 2.58
C ALA A 9 -42.56 4.39 1.54
N LEU A 10 -42.81 4.06 0.24
CA LEU A 10 -41.89 4.44 -0.87
C LEU A 10 -41.85 5.95 -1.12
N LEU A 11 -43.00 6.65 -1.00
CA LEU A 11 -43.04 8.11 -1.08
C LEU A 11 -42.34 8.78 0.12
N ALA A 12 -42.50 8.22 1.32
CA ALA A 12 -41.81 8.73 2.52
C ALA A 12 -40.28 8.55 2.44
N LEU A 13 -39.79 7.40 1.92
CA LEU A 13 -38.38 7.20 1.65
C LEU A 13 -37.84 8.15 0.57
N ALA A 14 -38.60 8.40 -0.49
CA ALA A 14 -38.24 9.35 -1.54
C ALA A 14 -38.23 10.81 -1.05
N LEU A 15 -39.15 11.17 -0.15
CA LEU A 15 -39.22 12.53 0.44
C LEU A 15 -38.08 12.78 1.44
N VAL A 16 -37.65 11.76 2.20
CA VAL A 16 -36.48 11.89 3.11
C VAL A 16 -35.18 12.05 2.29
N SER A 17 -35.07 11.38 1.15
CA SER A 17 -33.91 11.54 0.25
C SER A 17 -33.89 12.93 -0.45
N ALA A 18 -35.04 13.56 -0.66
CA ALA A 18 -35.16 14.87 -1.29
C ALA A 18 -34.84 16.06 -0.36
N CYS A 19 -34.57 15.81 0.94
CA CYS A 19 -34.30 16.86 1.94
C CYS A 19 -32.85 16.86 2.46
N GLN A 20 -31.96 15.97 1.95
CA GLN A 20 -30.55 15.96 2.36
C GLN A 20 -29.73 16.97 1.55
N SER A 21 -28.92 17.79 2.25
CA SER A 21 -27.98 18.69 1.58
C SER A 21 -26.91 17.90 0.77
N ARG A 22 -26.22 18.59 -0.13
CA ARG A 22 -25.11 18.02 -0.89
C ARG A 22 -24.02 17.47 0.05
N GLU A 23 -23.75 18.16 1.11
CA GLU A 23 -22.77 17.83 2.14
C GLU A 23 -23.18 16.56 2.90
N GLN A 24 -24.46 16.45 3.29
CA GLN A 24 -24.99 15.23 3.93
C GLN A 24 -24.94 14.02 2.98
N GLN A 25 -25.25 14.21 1.70
CA GLN A 25 -25.15 13.15 0.69
C GLN A 25 -23.71 12.68 0.50
N TYR A 26 -22.74 13.61 0.55
CA TYR A 26 -21.30 13.31 0.50
C TYR A 26 -20.88 12.42 1.66
N VAL A 27 -21.17 12.83 2.90
CA VAL A 27 -20.87 12.04 4.12
C VAL A 27 -21.55 10.68 4.04
N GLY A 28 -22.83 10.63 3.65
CA GLY A 28 -23.58 9.38 3.50
C GLY A 28 -22.98 8.44 2.45
N LYS A 29 -22.39 8.95 1.35
CA LYS A 29 -21.65 8.13 0.38
C LYS A 29 -20.36 7.60 0.99
N ALA A 30 -19.58 8.44 1.66
CA ALA A 30 -18.35 8.05 2.31
C ALA A 30 -18.57 6.93 3.34
N VAL A 31 -19.57 7.09 4.22
CA VAL A 31 -19.96 6.09 5.22
C VAL A 31 -20.33 4.76 4.57
N ARG A 32 -21.13 4.77 3.50
CA ARG A 32 -21.49 3.53 2.78
C ARG A 32 -20.26 2.80 2.19
N LEU A 33 -19.28 3.56 1.69
CA LEU A 33 -18.02 2.97 1.21
C LEU A 33 -17.22 2.35 2.35
N MET A 34 -17.14 3.03 3.49
CA MET A 34 -16.48 2.53 4.70
C MET A 34 -17.16 1.27 5.24
N ASP A 35 -18.50 1.26 5.37
CA ASP A 35 -19.27 0.07 5.78
C ASP A 35 -18.95 -1.15 4.91
N LYS A 36 -18.84 -0.92 3.60
CA LYS A 36 -18.66 -2.00 2.64
C LYS A 36 -17.23 -2.51 2.58
N TYR A 37 -16.26 -1.63 2.62
CA TYR A 37 -14.87 -1.92 2.27
C TYR A 37 -13.86 -1.67 3.38
N GLY A 38 -14.18 -0.84 4.38
CA GLY A 38 -13.24 -0.47 5.44
C GLY A 38 -12.78 -1.68 6.25
N LEU A 39 -11.48 -1.80 6.43
CA LEU A 39 -10.87 -2.93 7.12
C LEU A 39 -11.35 -3.05 8.57
N PHE A 40 -11.48 -1.91 9.27
CA PHE A 40 -11.86 -1.82 10.67
C PHE A 40 -13.31 -1.33 10.87
N ALA A 41 -14.13 -1.30 9.80
CA ALA A 41 -15.51 -0.82 9.83
C ALA A 41 -16.45 -1.87 10.47
N GLU A 42 -16.20 -2.20 11.73
CA GLU A 42 -16.99 -3.11 12.55
C GLU A 42 -16.81 -2.85 14.05
N GLY A 43 -17.74 -3.36 14.86
CA GLY A 43 -17.69 -3.21 16.30
C GLY A 43 -18.18 -1.86 16.83
N PRO A 44 -18.23 -1.72 18.18
CA PRO A 44 -18.89 -0.58 18.84
C PRO A 44 -18.33 0.80 18.46
N SER A 45 -17.01 0.91 18.28
CA SER A 45 -16.37 2.18 17.89
C SER A 45 -16.81 2.65 16.51
N TRP A 46 -16.89 1.72 15.55
CA TRP A 46 -17.39 2.05 14.22
C TRP A 46 -18.88 2.38 14.24
N GLU A 47 -19.70 1.59 14.92
CA GLU A 47 -21.14 1.81 14.99
C GLU A 47 -21.47 3.21 15.56
N GLN A 48 -20.79 3.63 16.65
CA GLN A 48 -20.93 4.96 17.22
C GLN A 48 -20.49 6.06 16.25
N THR A 49 -19.32 5.91 15.63
CA THR A 49 -18.77 6.90 14.68
C THR A 49 -19.66 7.01 13.44
N ARG A 50 -20.13 5.87 12.93
CA ARG A 50 -21.06 5.80 11.81
C ARG A 50 -22.36 6.52 12.09
N ALA A 51 -22.98 6.29 13.26
CA ALA A 51 -24.21 6.95 13.66
C ALA A 51 -24.01 8.47 13.74
N ALA A 52 -22.95 8.92 14.43
CA ALA A 52 -22.62 10.35 14.55
C ALA A 52 -22.40 11.01 13.18
N ALA A 53 -21.70 10.35 12.26
CA ALA A 53 -21.45 10.87 10.92
C ALA A 53 -22.76 11.00 10.10
N LEU A 54 -23.68 10.04 10.22
CA LEU A 54 -24.96 10.08 9.50
C LEU A 54 -25.98 11.07 10.08
N GLU A 55 -25.91 11.37 11.39
CA GLU A 55 -26.76 12.35 12.07
C GLU A 55 -26.24 13.78 11.88
N ALA A 56 -24.98 13.94 11.52
CA ALA A 56 -24.36 15.25 11.30
C ALA A 56 -25.04 16.03 10.17
N LYS A 57 -25.09 17.35 10.36
CA LYS A 57 -25.68 18.30 9.40
C LYS A 57 -24.63 19.34 8.98
N PRO A 58 -23.60 18.92 8.20
CA PRO A 58 -22.58 19.85 7.74
C PRO A 58 -23.20 20.97 6.92
N ALA A 59 -22.81 22.21 7.19
CA ALA A 59 -23.25 23.39 6.46
C ALA A 59 -22.34 23.69 5.26
N THR A 60 -21.10 23.16 5.27
CA THR A 60 -20.08 23.36 4.21
C THR A 60 -19.42 22.04 3.84
N MET A 61 -18.79 22.03 2.66
CA MET A 61 -17.97 20.86 2.24
C MET A 61 -16.77 20.64 3.14
N ASP A 62 -16.17 21.67 3.73
CA ASP A 62 -15.05 21.52 4.66
C ASP A 62 -15.50 20.77 5.93
N GLU A 63 -16.68 21.08 6.47
CA GLU A 63 -17.27 20.33 7.59
C GLU A 63 -17.56 18.87 7.18
N ALA A 64 -18.06 18.64 5.97
CA ALA A 64 -18.29 17.31 5.44
C ALA A 64 -16.97 16.50 5.30
N TYR A 65 -15.88 17.16 4.90
CA TYR A 65 -14.55 16.54 4.84
C TYR A 65 -14.04 16.17 6.23
N GLU A 66 -14.18 17.04 7.24
CA GLU A 66 -13.74 16.75 8.60
C GLU A 66 -14.53 15.58 9.24
N ILE A 67 -15.84 15.52 9.04
CA ILE A 67 -16.67 14.40 9.45
C ILE A 67 -16.21 13.11 8.75
N THR A 68 -15.96 13.20 7.45
CA THR A 68 -15.47 12.05 6.65
C THR A 68 -14.10 11.60 7.12
N ARG A 69 -13.14 12.50 7.38
CA ARG A 69 -11.80 12.17 7.90
C ARG A 69 -11.87 11.49 9.26
N THR A 70 -12.74 11.98 10.14
CA THR A 70 -12.95 11.38 11.47
C THR A 70 -13.47 9.95 11.36
N ALA A 71 -14.48 9.72 10.52
CA ALA A 71 -15.03 8.40 10.28
C ALA A 71 -14.01 7.46 9.61
N LEU A 72 -13.21 8.01 8.67
CA LEU A 72 -12.21 7.26 7.92
C LEU A 72 -11.09 6.70 8.80
N LYS A 73 -10.64 7.45 9.81
CA LYS A 73 -9.63 6.96 10.77
C LYS A 73 -10.10 5.73 11.54
N VAL A 74 -11.39 5.68 11.87
CA VAL A 74 -11.97 4.53 12.59
C VAL A 74 -12.18 3.35 11.65
N ALA A 75 -12.72 3.59 10.45
CA ALA A 75 -13.06 2.54 9.49
C ALA A 75 -11.85 1.95 8.76
N GLY A 76 -10.80 2.72 8.55
CA GLY A 76 -9.66 2.35 7.72
C GLY A 76 -8.29 2.51 8.36
N GLY A 77 -8.19 2.93 9.63
CA GLY A 77 -6.91 3.11 10.31
C GLY A 77 -6.09 4.31 9.80
N LYS A 78 -4.82 4.36 10.20
CA LYS A 78 -3.93 5.51 9.94
C LYS A 78 -3.54 5.67 8.46
N HIS A 79 -3.56 4.58 7.68
CA HIS A 79 -3.18 4.59 6.27
C HIS A 79 -4.29 5.10 5.34
N SER A 80 -5.53 5.22 5.84
CA SER A 80 -6.65 5.77 5.06
C SER A 80 -6.66 7.30 5.10
N PHE A 81 -6.96 7.93 3.96
CA PHE A 81 -7.03 9.37 3.85
C PHE A 81 -8.04 9.85 2.79
N LEU A 82 -8.51 11.09 2.95
CA LEU A 82 -9.31 11.77 1.96
C LEU A 82 -8.40 12.64 1.08
N TRP A 83 -8.28 12.26 -0.18
CA TRP A 83 -7.47 12.95 -1.17
C TRP A 83 -8.35 13.94 -1.94
N THR A 84 -8.40 15.17 -1.46
CA THR A 84 -9.20 16.24 -2.05
C THR A 84 -8.61 16.70 -3.37
N VAL A 85 -9.42 17.35 -4.23
CA VAL A 85 -8.95 17.89 -5.53
C VAL A 85 -7.75 18.83 -5.35
N ASP A 86 -7.78 19.68 -4.31
CA ASP A 86 -6.66 20.58 -4.01
C ASP A 86 -5.39 19.84 -3.63
N SER A 87 -5.51 18.74 -2.86
CA SER A 87 -4.38 17.89 -2.49
C SER A 87 -3.83 17.12 -3.69
N GLN A 88 -4.70 16.65 -4.60
CA GLN A 88 -4.31 15.97 -5.84
C GLN A 88 -3.48 16.89 -6.73
N ASN A 89 -3.92 18.15 -6.89
CA ASN A 89 -3.21 19.15 -7.70
C ASN A 89 -1.83 19.50 -7.13
N LYS A 90 -1.69 19.54 -5.80
CA LYS A 90 -0.38 19.77 -5.13
C LYS A 90 0.57 18.59 -5.32
N SER A 91 0.12 17.36 -5.09
CA SER A 91 0.93 16.16 -5.25
C SER A 91 1.46 15.96 -6.68
N ALA A 92 0.67 16.33 -7.69
CA ALA A 92 1.10 16.23 -9.09
C ALA A 92 2.30 17.13 -9.44
N VAL A 93 2.59 18.15 -8.63
CA VAL A 93 3.73 19.07 -8.81
C VAL A 93 5.00 18.56 -8.11
N GLU A 94 4.85 17.76 -7.05
CA GLU A 94 5.96 17.32 -6.20
C GLU A 94 6.58 15.98 -6.62
N ASP A 95 5.96 15.25 -7.54
CA ASP A 95 6.33 13.88 -7.90
C ASP A 95 7.40 13.80 -9.00
N ALA A 96 8.55 14.43 -8.76
CA ALA A 96 9.78 14.14 -9.52
C ALA A 96 10.45 12.91 -8.89
N GLY A 97 9.91 11.71 -9.17
CA GLY A 97 10.36 10.46 -8.58
C GLY A 97 11.86 10.21 -8.76
N THR A 98 12.50 9.75 -7.70
CA THR A 98 13.89 9.28 -7.76
C THR A 98 13.90 7.97 -8.54
N GLU A 99 14.74 7.88 -9.59
CA GLU A 99 14.91 6.65 -10.36
C GLU A 99 15.66 5.58 -9.54
N PRO A 100 15.34 4.30 -9.69
CA PRO A 100 16.10 3.24 -9.04
C PRO A 100 17.51 3.15 -9.59
N SER A 101 18.43 2.61 -8.80
CA SER A 101 19.83 2.48 -9.21
C SER A 101 20.40 1.11 -8.87
N VAL A 102 21.38 0.69 -9.67
CA VAL A 102 22.15 -0.54 -9.44
C VAL A 102 23.64 -0.17 -9.47
N THR A 103 24.35 -0.49 -8.41
CA THR A 103 25.79 -0.31 -8.28
C THR A 103 26.41 -1.65 -7.90
N ARG A 104 27.55 -2.01 -8.51
CA ARG A 104 28.33 -3.17 -8.10
C ARG A 104 29.35 -2.74 -7.06
N LEU A 105 29.31 -3.38 -5.91
CA LEU A 105 30.25 -3.17 -4.81
C LEU A 105 31.37 -4.20 -4.85
N GLU A 106 32.36 -4.02 -3.97
CA GLU A 106 33.47 -4.94 -3.82
C GLU A 106 32.98 -6.35 -3.41
N GLY A 107 33.65 -7.40 -3.95
CA GLY A 107 33.26 -8.80 -3.70
C GLY A 107 32.05 -9.26 -4.52
N ASP A 108 31.78 -8.62 -5.66
CA ASP A 108 30.68 -8.97 -6.58
C ASP A 108 29.28 -8.89 -5.96
N VAL A 109 29.10 -7.96 -5.03
CA VAL A 109 27.81 -7.67 -4.39
C VAL A 109 27.09 -6.58 -5.18
N LEU A 110 25.81 -6.77 -5.48
CA LEU A 110 24.95 -5.73 -6.05
C LEU A 110 24.35 -4.88 -4.95
N HIS A 111 24.30 -3.56 -5.14
CA HIS A 111 23.52 -2.64 -4.33
C HIS A 111 22.45 -2.00 -5.21
N ILE A 112 21.20 -2.34 -4.94
CA ILE A 112 20.02 -1.92 -5.69
C ILE A 112 19.21 -1.00 -4.78
N VAL A 113 19.13 0.29 -5.13
CA VAL A 113 18.25 1.24 -4.44
C VAL A 113 16.89 1.23 -5.12
N ILE A 114 15.84 0.95 -4.36
CA ILE A 114 14.44 0.93 -4.81
C ILE A 114 13.71 2.09 -4.13
N PRO A 115 13.62 3.28 -4.76
CA PRO A 115 12.91 4.42 -4.20
C PRO A 115 11.39 4.26 -4.31
N ALA A 116 10.65 5.18 -3.66
CA ALA A 116 9.21 5.34 -3.86
C ALA A 116 8.86 5.56 -5.34
N PHE A 117 7.71 5.04 -5.77
CA PHE A 117 7.30 5.15 -7.17
C PHE A 117 5.76 5.27 -7.29
N SER A 118 5.30 6.40 -7.79
CA SER A 118 3.86 6.70 -7.98
C SER A 118 3.39 6.62 -9.43
N GLY A 119 4.29 6.29 -10.37
CA GLY A 119 3.98 6.15 -11.79
C GLY A 119 2.80 5.21 -12.07
N GLN A 120 1.92 5.65 -12.97
CA GLN A 120 0.69 4.94 -13.30
C GLN A 120 0.64 4.48 -14.77
N SER A 121 1.46 5.08 -15.63
CA SER A 121 1.50 4.69 -17.04
C SER A 121 2.37 3.43 -17.25
N THR A 122 2.06 2.69 -18.31
CA THR A 122 2.83 1.51 -18.72
C THR A 122 4.28 1.87 -19.03
N ASP A 123 4.52 3.03 -19.63
CA ASP A 123 5.87 3.44 -20.01
C ASP A 123 6.72 3.85 -18.81
N GLU A 124 6.14 4.53 -17.81
CA GLU A 124 6.82 4.82 -16.54
C GLU A 124 7.16 3.54 -15.79
N ASN A 125 6.20 2.63 -15.66
CA ASN A 125 6.41 1.32 -15.02
C ASN A 125 7.55 0.56 -15.70
N ARG A 126 7.54 0.49 -17.04
CA ARG A 126 8.56 -0.22 -17.82
C ARG A 126 9.93 0.42 -17.64
N ARG A 127 10.04 1.74 -17.71
CA ARG A 127 11.30 2.47 -17.50
C ARG A 127 11.87 2.18 -16.12
N TYR A 128 11.06 2.32 -15.05
CA TYR A 128 11.47 2.02 -13.67
C TYR A 128 12.04 0.60 -13.55
N ILE A 129 11.34 -0.39 -14.09
CA ILE A 129 11.73 -1.80 -14.04
C ILE A 129 13.05 -2.04 -14.81
N HIS A 130 13.14 -1.54 -16.04
CA HIS A 130 14.31 -1.75 -16.89
C HIS A 130 15.54 -1.01 -16.40
N THR A 131 15.39 0.12 -15.68
CA THR A 131 16.53 0.78 -15.01
C THR A 131 17.29 -0.15 -14.08
N VAL A 132 16.62 -1.15 -13.49
CA VAL A 132 17.23 -2.20 -12.69
C VAL A 132 17.59 -3.40 -13.53
N LEU A 133 16.62 -4.03 -14.21
CA LEU A 133 16.80 -5.33 -14.88
C LEU A 133 17.92 -5.34 -15.90
N ASP A 134 18.10 -4.29 -16.69
CA ASP A 134 19.11 -4.19 -17.74
C ASP A 134 20.55 -4.12 -17.19
N LYS A 135 20.68 -3.88 -15.88
CA LYS A 135 21.99 -3.83 -15.19
C LYS A 135 22.27 -5.07 -14.35
N LEU A 136 21.31 -6.01 -14.25
CA LEU A 136 21.53 -7.23 -13.49
C LEU A 136 22.37 -8.21 -14.28
N PRO A 137 23.42 -8.80 -13.68
CA PRO A 137 24.23 -9.87 -14.29
C PRO A 137 23.46 -11.21 -14.32
N GLU A 138 24.06 -12.24 -14.87
CA GLU A 138 23.55 -13.62 -14.79
C GLU A 138 23.69 -14.20 -13.38
N ALA A 139 24.74 -13.82 -12.64
CA ALA A 139 25.02 -14.25 -11.28
C ALA A 139 25.64 -13.10 -10.45
N ALA A 140 25.51 -13.19 -9.15
CA ALA A 140 26.14 -12.28 -8.19
C ALA A 140 26.49 -13.04 -6.90
N ALA A 141 27.50 -12.60 -6.16
CA ALA A 141 27.86 -13.21 -4.87
C ALA A 141 26.83 -12.85 -3.76
N GLY A 142 26.11 -11.75 -3.94
CA GLY A 142 25.03 -11.31 -3.05
C GLY A 142 24.38 -10.04 -3.55
N VAL A 143 23.24 -9.68 -2.96
CA VAL A 143 22.55 -8.43 -3.27
C VAL A 143 22.12 -7.72 -2.01
N VAL A 144 22.28 -6.38 -2.01
CA VAL A 144 21.65 -5.47 -1.05
C VAL A 144 20.51 -4.76 -1.78
N ILE A 145 19.29 -4.92 -1.31
CA ILE A 145 18.10 -4.18 -1.77
C ILE A 145 17.81 -3.11 -0.74
N ASP A 146 18.04 -1.86 -1.11
CA ASP A 146 17.94 -0.71 -0.22
C ASP A 146 16.56 -0.04 -0.36
N LEU A 147 15.75 -0.17 0.70
CA LEU A 147 14.39 0.39 0.80
C LEU A 147 14.34 1.63 1.69
N ARG A 148 15.48 2.12 2.16
CA ARG A 148 15.52 3.30 3.02
C ARG A 148 14.99 4.52 2.27
N GLY A 149 14.14 5.30 2.91
CA GLY A 149 13.45 6.44 2.31
C GLY A 149 12.36 6.08 1.29
N ASN A 150 12.05 4.80 1.09
CA ASN A 150 10.95 4.37 0.22
C ASN A 150 9.61 4.53 0.92
N THR A 151 8.91 5.61 0.66
CA THR A 151 7.60 5.93 1.24
C THR A 151 6.42 5.21 0.57
N GLY A 152 6.67 4.35 -0.41
CA GLY A 152 5.64 3.54 -1.06
C GLY A 152 5.24 4.00 -2.46
N GLY A 153 3.98 3.82 -2.81
CA GLY A 153 3.39 4.13 -4.12
C GLY A 153 2.89 2.88 -4.85
N ASN A 154 3.34 2.63 -6.08
CA ASN A 154 2.96 1.46 -6.86
C ASN A 154 3.93 0.29 -6.61
N MET A 155 3.51 -0.71 -5.85
CA MET A 155 4.35 -1.85 -5.50
C MET A 155 4.73 -2.75 -6.68
N TYR A 156 3.89 -2.82 -7.73
CA TYR A 156 4.09 -3.79 -8.81
C TYR A 156 5.39 -3.56 -9.60
N PRO A 157 5.74 -2.34 -10.03
CA PRO A 157 7.04 -2.07 -10.65
C PRO A 157 8.21 -2.30 -9.72
N MET A 158 8.09 -1.98 -8.42
CA MET A 158 9.14 -2.21 -7.42
C MET A 158 9.46 -3.71 -7.29
N ILE A 159 8.42 -4.55 -7.13
CA ILE A 159 8.59 -6.01 -7.04
C ILE A 159 9.12 -6.58 -8.37
N ALA A 160 8.60 -6.10 -9.51
CA ALA A 160 9.06 -6.57 -10.82
C ALA A 160 10.52 -6.23 -11.08
N ALA A 161 11.03 -5.09 -10.61
CA ALA A 161 12.42 -4.70 -10.76
C ALA A 161 13.41 -5.68 -10.08
N VAL A 162 12.98 -6.34 -9.00
CA VAL A 162 13.81 -7.29 -8.22
C VAL A 162 13.31 -8.73 -8.30
N HIS A 163 12.42 -9.05 -9.25
CA HIS A 163 11.76 -10.35 -9.33
C HIS A 163 12.73 -11.53 -9.49
N ARG A 164 13.94 -11.30 -10.01
CA ARG A 164 14.96 -12.35 -10.19
C ARG A 164 15.50 -12.90 -8.87
N PHE A 165 15.27 -12.21 -7.76
CA PHE A 165 15.64 -12.63 -6.40
C PHE A 165 14.47 -13.23 -5.61
N LEU A 166 13.28 -13.32 -6.21
CA LEU A 166 12.07 -13.86 -5.59
C LEU A 166 11.72 -15.25 -6.16
N PRO A 167 11.18 -16.16 -5.35
CA PRO A 167 10.70 -17.46 -5.82
C PRO A 167 9.50 -17.31 -6.74
N ASP A 168 9.27 -18.30 -7.59
CA ASP A 168 8.07 -18.38 -8.45
C ASP A 168 6.90 -18.99 -7.68
N ASP A 169 6.35 -18.22 -6.74
CA ASP A 169 5.30 -18.64 -5.82
C ASP A 169 4.46 -17.44 -5.35
N VAL A 170 3.56 -17.67 -4.40
CA VAL A 170 2.89 -16.62 -3.63
C VAL A 170 3.91 -15.90 -2.76
N ILE A 171 4.13 -14.62 -3.05
CA ILE A 171 5.14 -13.79 -2.39
C ILE A 171 4.55 -12.87 -1.31
N LEU A 172 3.26 -12.54 -1.41
CA LEU A 172 2.54 -11.68 -0.49
C LEU A 172 1.06 -12.07 -0.47
N LYS A 173 0.36 -11.79 0.63
CA LYS A 173 -1.10 -11.91 0.70
C LYS A 173 -1.67 -10.62 1.27
N PHE A 174 -2.87 -10.26 0.82
CA PHE A 174 -3.68 -9.17 1.37
C PHE A 174 -4.83 -9.75 2.17
N LYS A 175 -4.76 -9.66 3.49
CA LYS A 175 -5.76 -10.17 4.40
C LYS A 175 -6.82 -9.11 4.69
N GLY A 176 -7.92 -9.16 3.96
CA GLY A 176 -9.09 -8.31 4.17
C GLY A 176 -10.03 -8.85 5.25
N ARG A 177 -11.07 -8.08 5.55
CA ARG A 177 -12.08 -8.42 6.55
C ARG A 177 -12.84 -9.73 6.23
N ARG A 178 -13.08 -10.03 4.96
CA ARG A 178 -13.92 -11.17 4.51
C ARG A 178 -13.18 -12.20 3.67
N PHE A 179 -12.07 -11.85 3.06
CA PHE A 179 -11.31 -12.74 2.18
C PHE A 179 -9.83 -12.35 2.17
N THR A 180 -9.00 -13.26 1.74
CA THR A 180 -7.57 -13.04 1.54
C THR A 180 -7.24 -13.17 0.06
N THR A 181 -6.57 -12.17 -0.49
CA THR A 181 -6.07 -12.18 -1.88
C THR A 181 -4.60 -12.59 -1.87
N GLN A 182 -4.20 -13.44 -2.80
CA GLN A 182 -2.81 -13.87 -2.96
C GLN A 182 -2.15 -13.10 -4.12
N VAL A 183 -0.91 -12.70 -3.91
CA VAL A 183 -0.06 -12.07 -4.92
C VAL A 183 1.11 -13.01 -5.21
N SER A 184 1.18 -13.55 -6.41
CA SER A 184 2.32 -14.34 -6.88
C SER A 184 3.27 -13.49 -7.72
N ARG A 185 4.54 -13.90 -7.79
CA ARG A 185 5.52 -13.28 -8.70
C ARG A 185 4.99 -13.21 -10.14
N SER A 186 4.43 -14.31 -10.64
CA SER A 186 3.86 -14.37 -11.99
C SER A 186 2.67 -13.43 -12.20
N PHE A 187 1.85 -13.20 -11.18
CA PHE A 187 0.77 -12.20 -11.23
C PHE A 187 1.33 -10.78 -11.36
N VAL A 188 2.35 -10.43 -10.55
CA VAL A 188 3.02 -9.11 -10.62
C VAL A 188 3.57 -8.86 -12.02
N LEU A 189 4.35 -9.80 -12.57
CA LEU A 189 4.98 -9.65 -13.89
C LEU A 189 3.94 -9.47 -15.01
N ARG A 190 2.85 -10.24 -14.98
CA ARG A 190 1.74 -10.06 -15.94
C ARG A 190 1.08 -8.69 -15.81
N THR A 191 0.91 -8.19 -14.57
CA THR A 191 0.27 -6.89 -14.32
C THR A 191 1.06 -5.74 -14.94
N VAL A 192 2.38 -5.80 -14.92
CA VAL A 192 3.26 -4.76 -15.49
C VAL A 192 3.75 -5.07 -16.93
N GLY A 193 3.36 -6.21 -17.49
CA GLY A 193 3.72 -6.61 -18.87
C GLY A 193 5.20 -6.91 -19.06
N ILE A 194 5.83 -7.57 -18.06
CA ILE A 194 7.25 -8.00 -18.08
C ILE A 194 7.31 -9.52 -18.14
N GLU A 195 8.20 -10.03 -18.98
CA GLU A 195 8.52 -11.47 -19.01
C GLU A 195 9.45 -11.85 -17.86
N ALA A 196 9.24 -13.05 -17.30
CA ALA A 196 10.09 -13.57 -16.26
C ALA A 196 11.52 -13.83 -16.79
N GLN A 197 12.50 -13.27 -16.11
CA GLN A 197 13.91 -13.56 -16.36
C GLN A 197 14.42 -14.68 -15.43
N PRO A 198 15.53 -15.36 -15.76
CA PRO A 198 16.14 -16.38 -14.91
C PRO A 198 16.45 -15.84 -13.52
N ALA A 199 16.20 -16.65 -12.50
CA ALA A 199 16.51 -16.28 -11.11
C ALA A 199 18.03 -16.10 -10.91
N ILE A 200 18.40 -15.22 -9.99
CA ILE A 200 19.75 -15.09 -9.46
C ILE A 200 19.72 -15.68 -8.05
N ASP A 201 20.35 -16.83 -7.89
CA ASP A 201 20.46 -17.52 -6.59
C ASP A 201 21.66 -16.98 -5.81
N CYS A 202 21.38 -16.09 -4.87
CA CYS A 202 22.39 -15.50 -4.00
C CYS A 202 21.76 -15.03 -2.67
N PRO A 203 22.56 -14.78 -1.62
CA PRO A 203 22.07 -14.15 -0.41
C PRO A 203 21.54 -12.72 -0.67
N VAL A 204 20.42 -12.38 -0.01
CA VAL A 204 19.72 -11.08 -0.15
C VAL A 204 19.70 -10.35 1.18
N ALA A 205 20.27 -9.16 1.25
CA ALA A 205 20.14 -8.25 2.37
C ALA A 205 19.15 -7.12 2.02
N LEU A 206 18.19 -6.84 2.92
CA LEU A 206 17.26 -5.72 2.77
C LEU A 206 17.60 -4.63 3.77
N LEU A 207 17.65 -3.38 3.33
CA LEU A 207 17.87 -2.24 4.23
C LEU A 207 16.57 -1.48 4.42
N THR A 208 16.24 -1.18 5.68
CA THR A 208 15.03 -0.44 6.07
C THR A 208 15.35 0.73 6.99
N ASP A 209 14.46 1.72 7.00
CA ASP A 209 14.46 2.82 7.95
C ASP A 209 13.03 3.23 8.35
N SER A 210 12.89 4.24 9.20
CA SER A 210 11.60 4.75 9.66
C SER A 210 10.76 5.45 8.58
N LEU A 211 11.31 5.66 7.39
CA LEU A 211 10.61 6.19 6.22
C LEU A 211 10.15 5.08 5.26
N THR A 212 10.67 3.86 5.41
CA THR A 212 10.20 2.71 4.62
C THR A 212 8.74 2.45 4.94
N ALA A 213 7.83 2.64 3.96
CA ALA A 213 6.40 2.63 4.19
C ALA A 213 5.60 1.98 3.05
N SER A 214 4.37 1.50 3.35
CA SER A 214 3.36 1.08 2.36
C SER A 214 3.92 0.07 1.36
N SER A 215 4.00 0.42 0.06
CA SER A 215 4.54 -0.47 -0.97
C SER A 215 6.01 -0.85 -0.76
N GLY A 216 6.81 -0.02 -0.04
CA GLY A 216 8.14 -0.38 0.42
C GLY A 216 8.11 -1.51 1.45
N GLU A 217 7.15 -1.48 2.38
CA GLU A 217 6.91 -2.56 3.34
C GLU A 217 6.36 -3.81 2.68
N ALA A 218 5.46 -3.68 1.70
CA ALA A 218 4.98 -4.80 0.90
C ALA A 218 6.13 -5.51 0.18
N LEU A 219 7.08 -4.75 -0.39
CA LEU A 219 8.28 -5.32 -1.02
C LEU A 219 9.17 -6.04 0.00
N LEU A 220 9.41 -5.45 1.19
CA LEU A 220 10.13 -6.11 2.28
C LEU A 220 9.48 -7.46 2.64
N LEU A 221 8.16 -7.48 2.77
CA LEU A 221 7.40 -8.69 3.13
C LEU A 221 7.41 -9.77 2.04
N CYS A 222 7.61 -9.41 0.76
CA CYS A 222 7.80 -10.39 -0.31
C CYS A 222 9.03 -11.28 -0.09
N PHE A 223 10.04 -10.79 0.62
CA PHE A 223 11.27 -11.51 0.94
C PHE A 223 11.24 -12.19 2.32
N ARG A 224 10.36 -11.76 3.24
CA ARG A 224 10.32 -12.26 4.60
C ARG A 224 10.05 -13.76 4.66
N GLY A 225 10.89 -14.49 5.41
CA GLY A 225 10.80 -15.95 5.57
C GLY A 225 11.47 -16.76 4.46
N LEU A 226 12.31 -16.14 3.62
CA LEU A 226 13.23 -16.85 2.74
C LEU A 226 14.55 -17.12 3.49
N ASP A 227 15.10 -18.33 3.38
CA ASP A 227 16.28 -18.79 4.14
C ASP A 227 17.59 -18.03 3.79
N ASN A 228 17.65 -17.50 2.58
CA ASN A 228 18.79 -16.72 2.08
C ASN A 228 18.61 -15.21 2.23
N VAL A 229 17.66 -14.76 3.04
CA VAL A 229 17.32 -13.34 3.20
C VAL A 229 17.52 -12.88 4.64
N ARG A 230 18.00 -11.63 4.82
CA ARG A 230 18.06 -10.95 6.10
C ARG A 230 17.84 -9.46 5.94
N SER A 231 17.09 -8.84 6.85
CA SER A 231 16.83 -7.40 6.88
C SER A 231 17.62 -6.68 7.96
N PHE A 232 18.08 -5.45 7.67
CA PHE A 232 18.96 -4.64 8.52
C PHE A 232 18.46 -3.19 8.60
N GLY A 233 18.67 -2.53 9.72
CA GLY A 233 18.43 -1.10 9.88
C GLY A 233 17.47 -0.76 11.01
N ALA A 234 16.51 0.13 10.75
CA ALA A 234 15.50 0.54 11.71
C ALA A 234 14.11 -0.05 11.36
N PRO A 235 13.19 -0.14 12.35
CA PRO A 235 11.79 -0.47 12.07
C PRO A 235 11.17 0.47 11.04
N THR A 236 10.26 -0.05 10.22
CA THR A 236 9.56 0.69 9.17
C THR A 236 8.51 1.66 9.74
N ALA A 237 7.81 2.41 8.87
CA ALA A 237 6.81 3.38 9.27
C ALA A 237 5.49 2.75 9.78
N GLY A 238 5.23 1.47 9.48
CA GLY A 238 4.02 0.77 9.92
C GLY A 238 2.79 1.13 9.10
N TYR A 239 2.88 1.07 7.80
CA TYR A 239 1.79 1.23 6.83
C TYR A 239 1.64 0.00 5.92
N ALA A 240 1.96 -1.19 6.45
CA ALA A 240 1.91 -2.45 5.71
C ALA A 240 0.46 -2.91 5.48
N SER A 241 -0.26 -2.17 4.66
CA SER A 241 -1.66 -2.41 4.34
C SER A 241 -2.01 -1.89 2.95
N ALA A 242 -3.04 -2.47 2.32
CA ALA A 242 -3.44 -2.11 0.97
C ALA A 242 -4.65 -1.17 0.96
N ASN A 243 -4.49 -0.06 0.27
CA ASN A 243 -5.51 0.96 0.06
C ASN A 243 -6.15 0.84 -1.31
N SER A 244 -7.43 1.23 -1.40
CA SER A 244 -8.11 1.42 -2.68
C SER A 244 -8.75 2.81 -2.73
N PRO A 245 -8.55 3.55 -3.84
CA PRO A 245 -9.22 4.83 -4.05
C PRO A 245 -10.67 4.60 -4.48
N HIS A 246 -11.59 5.36 -3.89
CA HIS A 246 -13.00 5.38 -4.24
C HIS A 246 -13.40 6.80 -4.67
N PRO A 247 -13.90 7.00 -5.89
CA PRO A 247 -14.26 8.32 -6.38
C PRO A 247 -15.47 8.89 -5.65
N MET A 248 -15.35 10.14 -5.23
CA MET A 248 -16.38 10.91 -4.57
C MET A 248 -17.05 11.90 -5.54
N PRO A 249 -18.28 12.41 -5.22
CA PRO A 249 -19.06 13.21 -6.16
C PRO A 249 -18.43 14.56 -6.56
N ASP A 250 -17.51 15.06 -5.77
CA ASP A 250 -16.82 16.33 -5.96
C ASP A 250 -15.45 16.20 -6.65
N GLY A 251 -15.08 14.98 -7.07
CA GLY A 251 -13.79 14.67 -7.69
C GLY A 251 -12.69 14.30 -6.69
N SER A 252 -12.95 14.37 -5.38
CA SER A 252 -12.03 13.84 -4.37
C SER A 252 -12.00 12.30 -4.41
N GLN A 253 -10.98 11.70 -3.80
CA GLN A 253 -10.82 10.26 -3.66
C GLN A 253 -10.83 9.88 -2.18
N LEU A 254 -11.71 8.96 -1.80
CA LEU A 254 -11.67 8.31 -0.50
C LEU A 254 -10.69 7.14 -0.60
N VAL A 255 -9.45 7.33 -0.15
CA VAL A 255 -8.42 6.28 -0.14
C VAL A 255 -8.59 5.48 1.14
N LEU A 256 -9.10 4.26 1.00
CA LEU A 256 -9.58 3.43 2.11
C LEU A 256 -8.77 2.15 2.21
N THR A 257 -8.23 1.88 3.40
CA THR A 257 -7.56 0.62 3.73
C THR A 257 -8.57 -0.52 3.78
N GLN A 258 -8.29 -1.59 3.04
CA GLN A 258 -9.19 -2.73 2.88
C GLN A 258 -8.57 -4.05 3.32
N SER A 259 -7.25 -4.11 3.46
CA SER A 259 -6.54 -5.31 3.91
C SER A 259 -5.22 -4.96 4.57
N CYS A 260 -4.76 -5.86 5.43
CA CYS A 260 -3.39 -5.91 5.96
C CYS A 260 -2.50 -6.73 5.04
N ASP A 261 -1.22 -6.47 5.05
CA ASP A 261 -0.23 -7.29 4.36
C ASP A 261 0.10 -8.53 5.21
N GLN A 262 0.16 -9.69 4.57
CA GLN A 262 0.52 -10.94 5.21
C GLN A 262 1.70 -11.57 4.50
N ALA A 263 2.81 -11.73 5.22
CA ALA A 263 4.00 -12.42 4.74
C ALA A 263 3.75 -13.92 4.50
N ARG A 264 4.67 -14.59 3.80
CA ARG A 264 4.63 -16.05 3.59
C ARG A 264 4.72 -16.85 4.89
N THR A 265 5.35 -16.29 5.92
CA THR A 265 5.43 -16.86 7.28
C THR A 265 4.07 -16.94 8.00
N GLY A 266 3.06 -16.21 7.48
CA GLY A 266 1.74 -16.08 8.09
C GLY A 266 1.57 -14.87 9.00
N GLU A 267 2.65 -14.15 9.31
CA GLU A 267 2.60 -12.88 10.06
C GLU A 267 1.77 -11.85 9.29
N VAL A 268 0.94 -11.11 10.01
CA VAL A 268 0.07 -10.07 9.45
C VAL A 268 0.50 -8.72 10.01
N PHE A 269 0.71 -7.76 9.12
CA PHE A 269 1.10 -6.40 9.45
C PHE A 269 0.04 -5.44 8.90
N CYS A 270 -0.33 -4.44 9.69
CA CYS A 270 -1.24 -3.37 9.30
C CYS A 270 -0.62 -2.01 9.62
N ASP A 271 -0.91 -1.53 10.84
CA ASP A 271 -0.53 -0.20 11.32
C ASP A 271 0.73 -0.24 12.24
N ASP A 272 1.33 -1.43 12.42
CA ASP A 272 2.52 -1.61 13.25
C ASP A 272 3.79 -1.63 12.38
N PRO A 273 4.88 -0.99 12.83
CA PRO A 273 6.17 -1.05 12.17
C PRO A 273 6.71 -2.48 12.05
N ILE A 274 7.34 -2.78 10.92
CA ILE A 274 8.05 -4.03 10.71
C ILE A 274 9.47 -3.89 11.24
N ALA A 275 9.81 -4.65 12.27
CA ALA A 275 11.17 -4.69 12.77
C ALA A 275 12.09 -5.43 11.78
N PRO A 276 13.31 -4.92 11.50
CA PRO A 276 14.31 -5.68 10.77
C PRO A 276 14.79 -6.88 11.60
N ASP A 277 15.36 -7.90 10.92
CA ASP A 277 15.94 -9.05 11.59
C ASP A 277 17.16 -8.63 12.42
N GLU A 278 17.88 -7.59 12.00
CA GLU A 278 19.08 -7.06 12.66
C GLU A 278 19.00 -5.52 12.78
N PRO A 279 18.52 -5.01 13.93
CA PRO A 279 18.50 -3.57 14.18
C PRO A 279 19.91 -2.99 14.27
N THR A 280 20.19 -1.92 13.51
CA THR A 280 21.51 -1.29 13.47
C THR A 280 21.45 0.11 12.88
N ASP A 281 22.33 1.00 13.35
CA ASP A 281 22.52 2.35 12.79
C ASP A 281 23.45 2.36 11.53
N GLN A 282 24.09 1.22 11.23
CA GLN A 282 25.00 1.04 10.09
C GLN A 282 24.51 -0.11 9.19
N PRO A 283 23.30 -0.01 8.58
CA PRO A 283 22.67 -1.15 7.94
C PRO A 283 23.43 -1.67 6.71
N LEU A 284 24.04 -0.80 5.92
CA LEU A 284 24.81 -1.24 4.76
C LEU A 284 26.09 -2.00 5.16
N GLU A 285 26.79 -1.54 6.18
CA GLU A 285 28.00 -2.19 6.66
C GLU A 285 27.69 -3.57 7.27
N ALA A 286 26.64 -3.65 8.08
CA ALA A 286 26.16 -4.91 8.66
C ALA A 286 25.71 -5.90 7.59
N ALA A 287 24.97 -5.44 6.59
CA ALA A 287 24.54 -6.24 5.44
C ALA A 287 25.73 -6.80 4.65
N LEU A 288 26.73 -5.98 4.35
CA LEU A 288 27.94 -6.41 3.64
C LEU A 288 28.77 -7.40 4.48
N ALA A 289 28.86 -7.20 5.79
CA ALA A 289 29.54 -8.14 6.68
C ALA A 289 28.82 -9.51 6.68
N TRP A 290 27.49 -9.50 6.74
CA TRP A 290 26.68 -10.73 6.68
C TRP A 290 26.83 -11.42 5.33
N LEU A 291 26.76 -10.70 4.20
CA LEU A 291 26.92 -11.27 2.85
C LEU A 291 28.30 -11.96 2.68
N ARG A 292 29.37 -11.34 3.21
CA ARG A 292 30.73 -11.96 3.18
C ARG A 292 30.86 -13.23 3.99
N SER A 293 29.95 -13.50 4.92
CA SER A 293 29.96 -14.71 5.76
C SER A 293 29.18 -15.88 5.14
N ARG A 294 28.58 -15.69 3.96
CA ARG A 294 27.78 -16.68 3.23
C ARG A 294 28.56 -17.24 2.06
#